data_3d31bfc389c759c6ab1353c05a81e0c2
#
_entry.id   3d31bfc389c759c6ab1353c05a81e0c2
#
_cell.length_a   1.000
_cell.length_b   1.000
_cell.length_c   1.000
_cell.angle_alpha   90.00
_cell.angle_beta   90.00
_cell.angle_gamma   90.00
#
_symmetry.space_group_name_H-M   'P 1'
#
loop_
_entity.id
_entity.type
_entity.pdbx_description
1 polymer ?
#
loop_
_entity_poly.entity_id
_entity_poly.type
_entity_poly.pdbx_seq_one_letter_code
_entity_poly.pdbx_strand_id
1 'polypeptide(L)' 'MTQKIHPTAIIDSAAKLGSDVSIGPYSVVGPNVTVGDSVTLHSHVVIDGCTFVGAGCEVFPFAMLGG' A
#
# COMPACT_ATOMS: atom_id res chain seq x y z
N MET A 1 4.74 4.75 -15.05
CA MET A 1 4.32 3.42 -14.61
C MET A 1 5.36 2.74 -13.76
N THR A 2 5.70 3.33 -12.65
CA THR A 2 6.77 2.78 -11.83
C THR A 2 6.23 2.49 -10.44
N GLN A 3 6.33 1.24 -10.04
CA GLN A 3 6.00 0.85 -8.69
C GLN A 3 7.29 0.53 -7.96
N LYS A 4 7.48 1.12 -6.80
CA LYS A 4 8.63 0.86 -5.96
C LYS A 4 8.18 0.10 -4.73
N ILE A 5 8.34 -1.20 -4.77
CA ILE A 5 7.91 -2.07 -3.69
C ILE A 5 9.15 -2.66 -3.05
N HIS A 6 9.33 -2.39 -1.77
CA HIS A 6 10.48 -2.95 -1.05
C HIS A 6 10.34 -4.47 -0.99
N PRO A 7 11.45 -5.22 -1.15
CA PRO A 7 11.37 -6.69 -1.17
C PRO A 7 10.80 -7.32 0.09
N THR A 8 10.82 -6.62 1.22
CA THR A 8 10.22 -7.14 2.45
C THR A 8 8.75 -6.82 2.59
N ALA A 9 8.17 -6.02 1.70
CA ALA A 9 6.75 -5.73 1.73
C ALA A 9 5.96 -6.95 1.28
N ILE A 10 4.82 -7.17 1.93
CA ILE A 10 3.95 -8.30 1.60
C ILE A 10 2.69 -7.72 0.99
N ILE A 11 2.49 -7.98 -0.30
CA ILE A 11 1.34 -7.48 -1.03
C ILE A 11 0.59 -8.67 -1.59
N ASP A 12 -0.68 -8.79 -1.22
CA ASP A 12 -1.50 -9.87 -1.73
C ASP A 12 -1.67 -9.72 -3.24
N SER A 13 -1.65 -10.84 -3.95
CA SER A 13 -1.76 -10.83 -5.40
C SER A 13 -3.10 -10.27 -5.89
N ALA A 14 -4.11 -10.28 -5.05
CA ALA A 14 -5.42 -9.70 -5.39
C ALA A 14 -5.51 -8.21 -5.11
N ALA A 15 -4.52 -7.62 -4.46
CA ALA A 15 -4.50 -6.18 -4.21
C ALA A 15 -4.30 -5.43 -5.52
N LYS A 16 -4.93 -4.28 -5.65
CA LYS A 16 -4.83 -3.45 -6.85
C LYS A 16 -4.02 -2.21 -6.53
N LEU A 17 -2.90 -2.06 -7.22
CA LEU A 17 -2.01 -0.92 -7.04
C LEU A 17 -2.04 -0.04 -8.28
N GLY A 18 -2.11 1.27 -8.06
CA GLY A 18 -2.05 2.24 -9.15
C GLY A 18 -0.63 2.45 -9.66
N SER A 19 -0.47 3.47 -10.49
CA SER A 19 0.83 3.85 -11.04
C SER A 19 1.64 4.63 -10.02
N ASP A 20 2.96 4.48 -10.08
CA ASP A 20 3.90 5.26 -9.25
C ASP A 20 3.66 5.10 -7.75
N VAL A 21 3.23 3.92 -7.34
CA VAL A 21 3.04 3.59 -5.93
C VAL A 21 4.38 3.22 -5.32
N SER A 22 4.66 3.76 -4.14
CA SER A 22 5.86 3.43 -3.37
C SER A 22 5.46 2.75 -2.08
N ILE A 23 6.01 1.57 -1.83
CA ILE A 23 5.68 0.81 -0.64
C ILE A 23 6.99 0.47 0.09
N GLY A 24 7.08 0.92 1.33
CA GLY A 24 8.28 0.75 2.14
C GLY A 24 8.40 -0.63 2.76
N PRO A 25 9.50 -0.87 3.50
CA PRO A 25 9.78 -2.19 4.07
C PRO A 25 8.76 -2.61 5.11
N TYR A 26 8.52 -3.91 5.17
CA TYR A 26 7.63 -4.54 6.16
C TYR A 26 6.19 -4.04 6.11
N SER A 27 5.77 -3.44 5.00
CA SER A 27 4.37 -3.06 4.82
C SER A 27 3.57 -4.27 4.34
N VAL A 28 2.30 -4.33 4.74
CA VAL A 28 1.41 -5.42 4.39
C VAL A 28 0.16 -4.84 3.72
N VAL A 29 -0.16 -5.35 2.55
CA VAL A 29 -1.35 -4.93 1.81
C VAL A 29 -2.23 -6.16 1.57
N GLY A 30 -3.44 -6.11 2.06
CA GLY A 30 -4.37 -7.25 1.98
C GLY A 30 -5.06 -7.38 0.62
N PRO A 31 -5.83 -8.45 0.44
CA PRO A 31 -6.38 -8.81 -0.88
C PRO A 31 -7.47 -7.89 -1.40
N ASN A 32 -8.22 -7.27 -0.51
CA ASN A 32 -9.35 -6.40 -0.91
C ASN A 32 -8.98 -4.93 -0.86
N VAL A 33 -7.70 -4.62 -1.01
CA VAL A 33 -7.20 -3.27 -0.93
C VAL A 33 -6.97 -2.73 -2.33
N THR A 34 -7.42 -1.51 -2.56
CA THR A 34 -7.13 -0.78 -3.80
C THR A 34 -6.34 0.47 -3.44
N VAL A 35 -5.19 0.62 -4.06
CA VAL A 35 -4.31 1.76 -3.83
C VAL A 35 -4.29 2.61 -5.09
N GLY A 36 -4.60 3.88 -4.95
CA GLY A 36 -4.62 4.82 -6.08
C GLY A 36 -3.22 5.16 -6.57
N ASP A 37 -3.17 6.02 -7.60
CA ASP A 37 -1.91 6.41 -8.21
C ASP A 37 -1.11 7.32 -7.28
N SER A 38 0.22 7.26 -7.39
CA SER A 38 1.14 8.15 -6.68
C SER A 38 0.98 8.10 -5.16
N VAL A 39 0.60 6.96 -4.63
CA VAL A 39 0.48 6.75 -3.20
C VAL A 39 1.83 6.31 -2.64
N THR A 40 2.19 6.84 -1.47
CA THR A 40 3.40 6.48 -0.77
C THR A 40 3.04 5.82 0.55
N LEU A 41 3.44 4.57 0.73
CA LEU A 41 3.35 3.88 2.00
C LEU A 41 4.74 3.79 2.59
N HIS A 42 4.89 4.29 3.81
CA HIS A 42 6.17 4.24 4.50
C HIS A 42 6.41 2.83 5.06
N SER A 43 7.29 2.69 6.02
CA SER A 43 7.59 1.36 6.58
C SER A 43 6.51 0.91 7.55
N HIS A 44 6.33 -0.39 7.68
CA HIS A 44 5.45 -0.99 8.69
C HIS A 44 4.01 -0.49 8.60
N VAL A 45 3.51 -0.29 7.39
CA VAL A 45 2.13 0.12 7.16
C VAL A 45 1.30 -1.13 6.88
N VAL A 46 0.18 -1.27 7.59
CA VAL A 46 -0.73 -2.39 7.37
C VAL A 46 -2.05 -1.85 6.81
N ILE A 47 -2.42 -2.34 5.64
CA ILE A 47 -3.71 -2.00 5.02
C ILE A 47 -4.47 -3.30 4.81
N ASP A 48 -5.63 -3.40 5.46
CA ASP A 48 -6.40 -4.64 5.44
C ASP A 48 -7.88 -4.31 5.25
N GLY A 49 -8.70 -5.36 5.10
CA GLY A 49 -10.13 -5.18 4.87
C GLY A 49 -10.40 -4.64 3.47
N CYS A 50 -11.62 -4.16 3.27
CA CYS A 50 -12.02 -3.54 2.01
C CYS A 50 -11.67 -2.05 2.06
N THR A 51 -10.44 -1.73 1.71
CA THR A 51 -9.92 -0.38 1.88
C THR A 51 -9.51 0.20 0.54
N PHE A 52 -9.88 1.45 0.30
CA PHE A 52 -9.44 2.19 -0.87
C PHE A 52 -8.57 3.36 -0.41
N VAL A 53 -7.35 3.43 -0.93
CA VAL A 53 -6.45 4.54 -0.65
C VAL A 53 -6.47 5.47 -1.86
N GLY A 54 -6.90 6.69 -1.66
CA GLY A 54 -7.03 7.65 -2.74
C GLY A 54 -5.68 8.06 -3.34
N ALA A 55 -5.72 8.52 -4.58
CA ALA A 55 -4.51 8.94 -5.29
C ALA A 55 -3.80 10.08 -4.56
N GLY A 56 -2.47 10.05 -4.58
CA GLY A 56 -1.65 11.08 -3.98
C GLY A 56 -1.55 11.03 -2.47
N CYS A 57 -2.13 10.02 -1.83
CA CYS A 57 -2.05 9.89 -0.38
C CYS A 57 -0.67 9.43 0.07
N GLU A 58 -0.30 9.84 1.26
CA GLU A 58 0.92 9.40 1.90
C GLU A 58 0.55 8.80 3.26
N VAL A 59 0.97 7.57 3.49
CA VAL A 59 0.67 6.86 4.74
C VAL A 59 1.96 6.73 5.54
N PHE A 60 1.94 7.25 6.75
CA PHE A 60 3.13 7.33 7.59
C PHE A 60 3.42 5.98 8.27
N PRO A 61 4.64 5.81 8.81
CA PRO A 61 5.03 4.52 9.42
C PRO A 61 4.12 4.11 10.58
N PHE A 62 3.95 2.81 10.71
CA PHE A 62 3.17 2.17 11.76
C PHE A 62 1.68 2.50 11.70
N ALA A 63 1.19 2.94 10.54
CA ALA A 63 -0.23 3.17 10.36
C ALA A 63 -0.95 1.86 10.05
N MET A 64 -2.18 1.75 10.52
CA MET A 64 -3.05 0.63 10.17
C MET A 64 -4.34 1.18 9.61
N LEU A 65 -4.68 0.76 8.40
CA LEU A 65 -5.89 1.21 7.72
C LEU A 65 -6.82 0.04 7.49
N GLY A 66 -8.10 0.31 7.58
CA GLY A 66 -9.12 -0.68 7.37
C GLY A 66 -9.40 -1.51 8.62
N GLY A 67 -9.79 -2.73 8.42
CA GLY A 67 -10.11 -3.63 9.54
C GLY A 67 -11.58 -3.80 9.78
#